data_94e19af05ccb065835aa5cba7d0b1d1a
#
_entry.id   94e19af05ccb065835aa5cba7d0b1d1a
#
_cell.length_a   1.000
_cell.length_b   1.000
_cell.length_c   1.000
_cell.angle_alpha   90.00
_cell.angle_beta   90.00
_cell.angle_gamma   90.00
#
_symmetry.space_group_name_H-M   'P 1'
#
loop_
_entity.id
_entity.type
_entity.pdbx_description
1 polymer ?
#
loop_
_entity_poly.entity_id
_entity_poly.type
_entity_poly.pdbx_seq_one_letter_code
_entity_poly.pdbx_strand_id
1 'polypeptide(L)'
;GMDDVCDFQRIADVINHIHPEVVALQELDSMTHRSGQKYVLGEIAGRTQMHAYFAPAIDYDGGKYGIGLLTKEIPVSLKTMTLPGREEARALIMAEFDNYIYCCTHLSLTEEDRMASLELIKDFAAAHKKPFFLAGDLNAEPESAFIKYLQQDFQILSDVNQHTFPAPAPTETIDYITALKQNMKGFTVTSAQVVNEPVASDHRPLVVVLEQK
;
A
#
# COMPACT_ATOMS: atom_id res chain seq x y z
N GLY A 1 -11.04 8.54 10.05
CA GLY A 1 -10.88 9.76 9.25
C GLY A 1 -10.40 10.95 10.06
N MET A 2 -10.10 12.04 9.40
CA MET A 2 -9.58 13.27 10.03
C MET A 2 -10.58 13.98 10.97
N ASP A 3 -11.81 13.52 11.02
CA ASP A 3 -12.89 13.93 11.92
C ASP A 3 -13.07 12.98 13.13
N ASP A 4 -12.10 12.15 13.40
CA ASP A 4 -12.11 11.08 14.43
C ASP A 4 -13.23 10.04 14.24
N VAL A 5 -13.83 9.96 13.05
CA VAL A 5 -14.86 8.97 12.70
C VAL A 5 -14.27 7.88 11.82
N CYS A 6 -14.38 6.64 12.28
CA CYS A 6 -14.07 5.47 11.46
C CYS A 6 -15.27 5.15 10.54
N ASP A 7 -15.31 5.82 9.40
CA ASP A 7 -16.41 5.72 8.43
C ASP A 7 -16.02 4.81 7.26
N PHE A 8 -16.38 3.55 7.33
CA PHE A 8 -16.09 2.55 6.29
C PHE A 8 -16.81 2.84 4.97
N GLN A 9 -17.98 3.51 5.03
CA GLN A 9 -18.70 3.88 3.82
C GLN A 9 -17.96 4.98 3.07
N ARG A 10 -17.45 5.99 3.76
CA ARG A 10 -16.66 7.07 3.15
C ARG A 10 -15.43 6.52 2.42
N ILE A 11 -14.69 5.61 3.06
CA ILE A 11 -13.53 4.96 2.44
C ILE A 11 -13.96 4.15 1.20
N ALA A 12 -15.04 3.38 1.31
CA ALA A 12 -15.57 2.60 0.21
C ALA A 12 -16.07 3.48 -0.95
N ASP A 13 -16.69 4.64 -0.66
CA ASP A 13 -17.15 5.58 -1.69
C ASP A 13 -15.98 6.14 -2.51
N VAL A 14 -14.85 6.46 -1.87
CA VAL A 14 -13.62 6.87 -2.54
C VAL A 14 -13.12 5.76 -3.47
N ILE A 15 -13.01 4.53 -2.98
CA ILE A 15 -12.56 3.38 -3.76
C ILE A 15 -13.54 3.11 -4.92
N ASN A 16 -14.84 3.13 -4.66
CA ASN A 16 -15.86 2.90 -5.69
C ASN A 16 -15.85 4.00 -6.77
N HIS A 17 -15.52 5.25 -6.42
CA HIS A 17 -15.41 6.34 -7.39
C HIS A 17 -14.20 6.14 -8.33
N ILE A 18 -13.09 5.61 -7.81
CA ILE A 18 -11.86 5.36 -8.58
C ILE A 18 -11.96 4.09 -9.44
N HIS A 19 -12.73 3.09 -9.01
CA HIS A 19 -12.86 1.77 -9.66
C HIS A 19 -11.54 1.01 -9.87
N PRO A 20 -10.64 0.92 -8.88
CA PRO A 20 -9.34 0.27 -9.04
C PRO A 20 -9.47 -1.25 -9.15
N GLU A 21 -8.49 -1.90 -9.81
CA GLU A 21 -8.35 -3.35 -9.84
C GLU A 21 -7.79 -3.89 -8.52
N VAL A 22 -6.82 -3.17 -7.94
CA VAL A 22 -6.15 -3.51 -6.67
C VAL A 22 -5.98 -2.25 -5.83
N VAL A 23 -6.19 -2.38 -4.52
CA VAL A 23 -5.95 -1.31 -3.53
C VAL A 23 -5.02 -1.82 -2.46
N ALA A 24 -3.95 -1.08 -2.17
CA ALA A 24 -3.10 -1.26 -1.00
C ALA A 24 -3.58 -0.34 0.11
N LEU A 25 -3.82 -0.89 1.30
CA LEU A 25 -4.28 -0.16 2.47
C LEU A 25 -3.33 -0.42 3.65
N GLN A 26 -2.97 0.64 4.34
CA GLN A 26 -2.13 0.61 5.53
C GLN A 26 -2.96 0.95 6.76
N GLU A 27 -2.40 0.74 7.95
CA GLU A 27 -2.98 1.11 9.23
C GLU A 27 -4.38 0.50 9.50
N LEU A 28 -4.52 -0.77 9.15
CA LEU A 28 -5.79 -1.48 9.29
C LEU A 28 -5.91 -2.19 10.62
N ASP A 29 -7.00 -1.91 11.32
CA ASP A 29 -7.41 -2.66 12.50
C ASP A 29 -8.20 -3.92 12.12
N SER A 30 -7.95 -4.99 12.84
CA SER A 30 -8.76 -6.20 12.79
C SER A 30 -9.16 -6.61 14.20
N MET A 31 -10.43 -6.49 14.54
CA MET A 31 -11.02 -6.88 15.82
C MET A 31 -10.46 -6.13 17.04
N THR A 32 -9.91 -4.92 16.87
CA THR A 32 -9.44 -4.08 17.98
C THR A 32 -10.60 -3.44 18.73
N HIS A 33 -10.39 -3.06 19.99
CA HIS A 33 -11.43 -2.37 20.75
C HIS A 33 -11.75 -1.00 20.14
N ARG A 34 -10.72 -0.24 19.71
CA ARG A 34 -10.92 1.07 19.08
C ARG A 34 -11.69 1.01 17.75
N SER A 35 -11.64 -0.10 17.03
CA SER A 35 -12.45 -0.32 15.83
C SER A 35 -13.85 -0.87 16.12
N GLY A 36 -14.25 -0.97 17.39
CA GLY A 36 -15.49 -1.60 17.82
C GLY A 36 -15.56 -3.10 17.51
N GLN A 37 -14.41 -3.77 17.59
CA GLN A 37 -14.24 -5.20 17.26
C GLN A 37 -14.66 -5.51 15.81
N LYS A 38 -14.40 -4.58 14.89
CA LYS A 38 -14.67 -4.77 13.47
C LYS A 38 -13.42 -5.25 12.74
N TYR A 39 -13.63 -6.09 11.74
CA TYR A 39 -12.63 -6.39 10.72
C TYR A 39 -12.71 -5.30 9.66
N VAL A 40 -11.93 -4.23 9.84
CA VAL A 40 -12.03 -2.99 9.04
C VAL A 40 -11.92 -3.26 7.54
N LEU A 41 -10.94 -4.06 7.13
CA LEU A 41 -10.76 -4.40 5.71
C LEU A 41 -11.98 -5.15 5.14
N GLY A 42 -12.57 -6.06 5.91
CA GLY A 42 -13.78 -6.79 5.50
C GLY A 42 -15.00 -5.89 5.39
N GLU A 43 -15.13 -4.89 6.28
CA GLU A 43 -16.21 -3.90 6.21
C GLU A 43 -16.11 -3.05 4.93
N ILE A 44 -14.89 -2.68 4.52
CA ILE A 44 -14.65 -1.94 3.26
C ILE A 44 -14.88 -2.87 2.06
N ALA A 45 -14.37 -4.10 2.11
CA ALA A 45 -14.51 -5.11 1.04
C ALA A 45 -15.98 -5.38 0.68
N GLY A 46 -16.84 -5.54 1.71
CA GLY A 46 -18.27 -5.77 1.50
C GLY A 46 -18.97 -4.61 0.78
N ARG A 47 -18.52 -3.36 1.01
CA ARG A 47 -19.07 -2.15 0.38
C ARG A 47 -18.51 -1.88 -1.01
N THR A 48 -17.34 -2.40 -1.31
CA THR A 48 -16.66 -2.24 -2.62
C THR A 48 -16.83 -3.46 -3.52
N GLN A 49 -17.40 -4.56 -3.00
CA GLN A 49 -17.49 -5.85 -3.70
C GLN A 49 -16.13 -6.40 -4.15
N MET A 50 -15.09 -6.12 -3.38
CA MET A 50 -13.72 -6.59 -3.62
C MET A 50 -13.35 -7.71 -2.63
N HIS A 51 -12.37 -8.54 -3.01
CA HIS A 51 -11.80 -9.54 -2.14
C HIS A 51 -10.80 -8.90 -1.18
N ALA A 52 -10.84 -9.30 0.11
CA ALA A 52 -10.00 -8.75 1.17
C ALA A 52 -8.90 -9.72 1.60
N TYR A 53 -7.67 -9.25 1.69
CA TYR A 53 -6.51 -10.01 2.17
C TYR A 53 -5.73 -9.16 3.17
N PHE A 54 -5.69 -9.61 4.43
CA PHE A 54 -5.07 -8.90 5.54
C PHE A 54 -3.76 -9.55 5.96
N ALA A 55 -2.74 -8.74 6.19
CA ALA A 55 -1.47 -9.15 6.78
C ALA A 55 -1.27 -8.44 8.12
N PRO A 56 -1.39 -9.15 9.25
CA PRO A 56 -1.10 -8.56 10.55
C PRO A 56 0.40 -8.27 10.69
N ALA A 57 0.73 -7.12 11.24
CA ALA A 57 2.09 -6.74 11.63
C ALA A 57 2.30 -6.97 13.13
N ILE A 58 1.35 -6.53 13.97
CA ILE A 58 1.43 -6.61 15.44
C ILE A 58 0.09 -7.02 16.05
N ASP A 59 0.14 -7.52 17.29
CA ASP A 59 -1.00 -7.55 18.20
C ASP A 59 -1.24 -6.15 18.74
N TYR A 60 -2.48 -5.70 18.71
CA TYR A 60 -2.81 -4.35 19.11
C TYR A 60 -4.24 -4.26 19.66
N ASP A 61 -4.42 -3.59 20.79
CA ASP A 61 -5.70 -3.21 21.38
C ASP A 61 -6.75 -4.36 21.40
N GLY A 62 -6.32 -5.57 21.77
CA GLY A 62 -7.17 -6.77 21.84
C GLY A 62 -7.43 -7.47 20.49
N GLY A 63 -6.89 -6.96 19.40
CA GLY A 63 -6.98 -7.52 18.06
C GLY A 63 -5.64 -7.50 17.33
N LYS A 64 -5.66 -7.19 16.04
CA LYS A 64 -4.48 -7.08 15.18
C LYS A 64 -4.45 -5.72 14.47
N TYR A 65 -3.25 -5.25 14.17
CA TYR A 65 -3.00 -4.08 13.34
C TYR A 65 -2.03 -4.44 12.22
N GLY A 66 -2.24 -3.92 11.03
CA GLY A 66 -1.41 -4.28 9.89
C GLY A 66 -1.83 -3.60 8.60
N ILE A 67 -1.62 -4.34 7.50
CA ILE A 67 -1.86 -3.87 6.13
C ILE A 67 -2.78 -4.83 5.39
N GLY A 68 -3.30 -4.39 4.24
CA GLY A 68 -4.16 -5.26 3.45
C GLY A 68 -4.24 -4.88 1.98
N LEU A 69 -4.79 -5.82 1.23
CA LEU A 69 -5.15 -5.65 -0.16
C LEU A 69 -6.65 -5.84 -0.35
N LEU A 70 -7.24 -4.98 -1.18
CA LEU A 70 -8.52 -5.24 -1.82
C LEU A 70 -8.28 -5.49 -3.30
N THR A 71 -8.90 -6.52 -3.87
CA THR A 71 -8.70 -6.91 -5.27
C THR A 71 -10.03 -7.27 -5.93
N LYS A 72 -10.20 -6.93 -7.22
CA LYS A 72 -11.34 -7.41 -8.00
C LYS A 72 -11.19 -8.88 -8.37
N GLU A 73 -9.98 -9.29 -8.75
CA GLU A 73 -9.67 -10.67 -9.09
C GLU A 73 -9.17 -11.43 -7.86
N ILE A 74 -9.39 -12.73 -7.83
CA ILE A 74 -8.80 -13.62 -6.82
C ILE A 74 -7.37 -13.93 -7.27
N PRO A 75 -6.34 -13.62 -6.46
CA PRO A 75 -4.96 -13.94 -6.81
C PRO A 75 -4.72 -15.45 -6.83
N VAL A 76 -3.82 -15.90 -7.71
CA VAL A 76 -3.41 -17.30 -7.80
C VAL A 76 -2.56 -17.75 -6.61
N SER A 77 -1.87 -16.81 -5.97
CA SER A 77 -1.17 -17.06 -4.70
C SER A 77 -1.11 -15.80 -3.83
N LEU A 78 -1.01 -16.03 -2.52
CA LEU A 78 -0.82 -14.99 -1.51
C LEU A 78 0.35 -15.38 -0.61
N LYS A 79 1.21 -14.41 -0.32
CA LYS A 79 2.29 -14.58 0.66
C LYS A 79 2.37 -13.34 1.54
N THR A 80 2.78 -13.56 2.78
CA THR A 80 3.07 -12.50 3.74
C THR A 80 4.47 -12.67 4.29
N MET A 81 5.10 -11.57 4.66
CA MET A 81 6.42 -11.54 5.25
C MET A 81 6.47 -10.46 6.33
N THR A 82 7.07 -10.78 7.47
CA THR A 82 7.40 -9.78 8.50
C THR A 82 8.61 -8.98 8.05
N LEU A 83 8.53 -7.67 8.19
CA LEU A 83 9.62 -6.74 7.90
C LEU A 83 10.14 -6.08 9.16
N PRO A 84 11.41 -5.62 9.18
CA PRO A 84 11.97 -4.88 10.29
C PRO A 84 11.23 -3.60 10.62
N GLY A 85 11.13 -3.30 11.91
CA GLY A 85 10.63 -2.07 12.46
C GLY A 85 10.89 -2.08 13.96
N ARG A 86 11.82 -1.22 14.43
CA ARG A 86 12.19 -1.17 15.86
C ARG A 86 11.12 -0.50 16.71
N GLU A 87 10.33 0.37 16.15
CA GLU A 87 9.15 0.97 16.80
C GLU A 87 7.98 0.00 16.88
N GLU A 88 7.76 -0.76 15.80
CA GLU A 88 6.80 -1.85 15.69
C GLU A 88 7.15 -2.72 14.48
N ALA A 89 6.85 -4.01 14.53
CA ALA A 89 7.06 -4.90 13.39
C ALA A 89 6.23 -4.43 12.19
N ARG A 90 6.82 -4.55 10.99
CA ARG A 90 6.18 -4.22 9.72
C ARG A 90 5.83 -5.49 8.94
N ALA A 91 5.05 -5.34 7.90
CA ALA A 91 4.64 -6.45 7.07
C ALA A 91 4.69 -6.12 5.58
N LEU A 92 4.88 -7.15 4.78
CA LEU A 92 4.62 -7.17 3.35
C LEU A 92 3.52 -8.19 3.07
N ILE A 93 2.54 -7.83 2.24
CA ILE A 93 1.62 -8.79 1.63
C ILE A 93 1.80 -8.75 0.12
N MET A 94 1.91 -9.92 -0.48
CA MET A 94 2.03 -10.12 -1.92
C MET A 94 0.85 -10.91 -2.45
N ALA A 95 0.19 -10.38 -3.46
CA ALA A 95 -0.79 -11.07 -4.28
C ALA A 95 -0.22 -11.31 -5.69
N GLU A 96 -0.13 -12.57 -6.10
CA GLU A 96 0.26 -12.96 -7.45
C GLU A 96 -0.99 -13.21 -8.28
N PHE A 97 -1.10 -12.51 -9.41
CA PHE A 97 -2.12 -12.70 -10.43
C PHE A 97 -1.52 -13.40 -11.66
N ASP A 98 -2.35 -13.70 -12.66
CA ASP A 98 -1.87 -14.39 -13.87
C ASP A 98 -0.76 -13.62 -14.59
N ASN A 99 -0.88 -12.28 -14.67
CA ASN A 99 -0.01 -11.43 -15.47
C ASN A 99 0.93 -10.53 -14.68
N TYR A 100 0.73 -10.36 -13.36
CA TYR A 100 1.53 -9.47 -12.52
C TYR A 100 1.52 -9.89 -11.04
N ILE A 101 2.35 -9.24 -10.26
CA ILE A 101 2.41 -9.36 -8.80
C ILE A 101 2.22 -7.96 -8.21
N TYR A 102 1.39 -7.86 -7.19
CA TYR A 102 1.15 -6.62 -6.46
C TYR A 102 1.41 -6.80 -4.98
N CYS A 103 2.21 -5.91 -4.41
CA CYS A 103 2.60 -5.93 -3.01
C CYS A 103 2.13 -4.68 -2.30
N CYS A 104 1.70 -4.84 -1.04
CA CYS A 104 1.44 -3.75 -0.12
C CYS A 104 2.41 -3.83 1.06
N THR A 105 2.90 -2.67 1.50
CA THR A 105 3.73 -2.53 2.69
C THR A 105 3.44 -1.22 3.42
N HIS A 106 3.88 -1.14 4.67
CA HIS A 106 4.02 0.07 5.47
C HIS A 106 5.37 -0.03 6.17
N LEU A 107 6.34 0.78 5.74
CA LEU A 107 7.72 0.67 6.22
C LEU A 107 7.94 1.42 7.53
N SER A 108 9.06 1.10 8.19
CA SER A 108 9.50 1.71 9.45
C SER A 108 9.76 3.22 9.32
N LEU A 109 9.57 3.95 10.40
CA LEU A 109 10.01 5.35 10.54
C LEU A 109 11.55 5.48 10.57
N THR A 110 12.27 4.38 10.79
CA THR A 110 13.72 4.35 10.89
C THR A 110 14.35 3.95 9.56
N GLU A 111 15.32 4.74 9.06
CA GLU A 111 15.92 4.53 7.74
C GLU A 111 16.65 3.19 7.63
N GLU A 112 17.39 2.76 8.66
CA GLU A 112 18.10 1.48 8.64
C GLU A 112 17.15 0.29 8.52
N ASP A 113 15.98 0.35 9.18
CA ASP A 113 14.96 -0.69 9.09
C ASP A 113 14.28 -0.68 7.70
N ARG A 114 14.06 0.51 7.10
CA ARG A 114 13.60 0.62 5.72
C ARG A 114 14.58 0.01 4.73
N MET A 115 15.88 0.29 4.89
CA MET A 115 16.93 -0.29 4.05
C MET A 115 16.95 -1.83 4.16
N ALA A 116 16.90 -2.37 5.38
CA ALA A 116 16.84 -3.81 5.60
C ALA A 116 15.56 -4.44 5.01
N SER A 117 14.42 -3.75 5.13
CA SER A 117 13.16 -4.18 4.51
C SER A 117 13.25 -4.22 2.99
N LEU A 118 13.89 -3.21 2.38
CA LEU A 118 14.06 -3.16 0.92
C LEU A 118 14.91 -4.33 0.41
N GLU A 119 15.98 -4.72 1.10
CA GLU A 119 16.78 -5.89 0.70
C GLU A 119 15.95 -7.17 0.74
N LEU A 120 15.15 -7.38 1.80
CA LEU A 120 14.23 -8.53 1.87
C LEU A 120 13.19 -8.52 0.73
N ILE A 121 12.65 -7.35 0.38
CA ILE A 121 11.70 -7.19 -0.73
C ILE A 121 12.39 -7.47 -2.07
N LYS A 122 13.62 -7.01 -2.28
CA LYS A 122 14.40 -7.25 -3.50
C LYS A 122 14.70 -8.74 -3.67
N ASP A 123 15.16 -9.40 -2.62
CA ASP A 123 15.42 -10.85 -2.64
C ASP A 123 14.15 -11.64 -2.98
N PHE A 124 13.03 -11.22 -2.41
CA PHE A 124 11.74 -11.83 -2.67
C PHE A 124 11.28 -11.58 -4.12
N ALA A 125 11.44 -10.35 -4.63
CA ALA A 125 11.08 -9.97 -5.99
C ALA A 125 11.95 -10.67 -7.05
N ALA A 126 13.24 -10.91 -6.76
CA ALA A 126 14.17 -11.57 -7.66
C ALA A 126 13.78 -13.02 -8.01
N ALA A 127 12.99 -13.68 -7.14
CA ALA A 127 12.47 -15.02 -7.39
C ALA A 127 11.33 -15.04 -8.44
N HIS A 128 10.83 -13.88 -8.87
CA HIS A 128 9.68 -13.76 -9.75
C HIS A 128 10.05 -13.09 -11.08
N LYS A 129 9.38 -13.52 -12.16
CA LYS A 129 9.62 -12.98 -13.51
C LYS A 129 8.48 -12.07 -14.03
N LYS A 130 7.33 -12.12 -13.37
CA LYS A 130 6.18 -11.28 -13.71
C LYS A 130 6.46 -9.81 -13.34
N PRO A 131 5.80 -8.84 -13.98
CA PRO A 131 5.77 -7.47 -13.51
C PRO A 131 5.47 -7.41 -12.01
N PHE A 132 6.31 -6.71 -11.26
CA PHE A 132 6.27 -6.68 -9.81
C PHE A 132 6.07 -5.24 -9.34
N PHE A 133 4.92 -4.99 -8.71
CA PHE A 133 4.54 -3.69 -8.18
C PHE A 133 4.63 -3.70 -6.66
N LEU A 134 5.16 -2.63 -6.09
CA LEU A 134 5.22 -2.38 -4.66
C LEU A 134 4.55 -1.04 -4.37
N ALA A 135 3.52 -1.07 -3.53
CA ALA A 135 2.77 0.11 -3.12
C ALA A 135 2.68 0.20 -1.60
N GLY A 136 2.56 1.42 -1.10
CA GLY A 136 2.31 1.70 0.31
C GLY A 136 2.97 2.96 0.81
N ASP A 137 2.85 3.16 2.11
CA ASP A 137 3.56 4.18 2.86
C ASP A 137 5.00 3.70 3.10
N LEU A 138 5.95 4.36 2.45
CA LEU A 138 7.38 4.05 2.59
C LEU A 138 8.07 4.89 3.67
N ASN A 139 7.33 5.82 4.32
CA ASN A 139 7.85 6.71 5.38
C ASN A 139 9.14 7.43 4.99
N ALA A 140 9.26 7.85 3.74
CA ALA A 140 10.46 8.47 3.20
C ALA A 140 10.15 9.45 2.09
N GLU A 141 10.69 10.64 2.17
CA GLU A 141 10.57 11.70 1.16
C GLU A 141 11.40 11.37 -0.11
N PRO A 142 11.03 11.91 -1.28
CA PRO A 142 11.70 11.61 -2.55
C PRO A 142 13.22 11.87 -2.56
N GLU A 143 13.67 12.87 -1.79
CA GLU A 143 15.09 13.26 -1.72
C GLU A 143 15.89 12.45 -0.70
N SER A 144 15.26 11.55 0.07
CA SER A 144 15.92 10.71 1.07
C SER A 144 16.92 9.74 0.45
N ALA A 145 17.90 9.31 1.25
CA ALA A 145 18.86 8.29 0.82
C ALA A 145 18.15 6.96 0.50
N PHE A 146 17.12 6.62 1.28
CA PHE A 146 16.32 5.42 1.06
C PHE A 146 15.63 5.41 -0.32
N ILE A 147 14.91 6.48 -0.70
CA ILE A 147 14.23 6.54 -2.01
C ILE A 147 15.23 6.53 -3.16
N LYS A 148 16.37 7.22 -3.03
CA LYS A 148 17.46 7.16 -4.02
C LYS A 148 18.03 5.74 -4.17
N TYR A 149 18.13 5.00 -3.08
CA TYR A 149 18.57 3.62 -3.10
C TYR A 149 17.50 2.70 -3.72
N LEU A 150 16.23 2.83 -3.33
CA LEU A 150 15.11 2.11 -3.94
C LEU A 150 15.07 2.31 -5.45
N GLN A 151 15.32 3.53 -5.92
CA GLN A 151 15.32 3.87 -7.35
C GLN A 151 16.45 3.21 -8.16
N GLN A 152 17.41 2.54 -7.55
CA GLN A 152 18.38 1.76 -8.32
C GLN A 152 17.70 0.57 -9.02
N ASP A 153 16.78 -0.10 -8.35
CA ASP A 153 16.10 -1.31 -8.86
C ASP A 153 14.62 -1.06 -9.22
N PHE A 154 13.96 -0.12 -8.57
CA PHE A 154 12.55 0.21 -8.79
C PHE A 154 12.38 1.53 -9.55
N GLN A 155 11.35 1.58 -10.38
CA GLN A 155 10.83 2.81 -10.97
C GLN A 155 9.65 3.30 -10.14
N ILE A 156 9.65 4.58 -9.75
CA ILE A 156 8.48 5.23 -9.15
C ILE A 156 7.49 5.51 -10.29
N LEU A 157 6.25 5.07 -10.12
CA LEU A 157 5.16 5.24 -11.09
C LEU A 157 4.23 6.39 -10.69
N SER A 158 4.16 6.70 -9.41
CA SER A 158 3.39 7.81 -8.86
C SER A 158 4.04 9.16 -9.12
N ASP A 159 3.27 10.24 -9.11
CA ASP A 159 3.78 11.60 -9.27
C ASP A 159 4.29 12.13 -7.93
N VAL A 160 5.60 12.16 -7.77
CA VAL A 160 6.26 12.63 -6.53
C VAL A 160 6.13 14.14 -6.26
N ASN A 161 5.62 14.91 -7.22
CA ASN A 161 5.34 16.34 -7.04
C ASN A 161 3.96 16.60 -6.43
N GLN A 162 3.15 15.57 -6.27
CA GLN A 162 1.86 15.63 -5.60
C GLN A 162 1.99 15.01 -4.21
N HIS A 163 1.90 15.85 -3.18
CA HIS A 163 2.03 15.41 -1.79
C HIS A 163 0.82 14.59 -1.33
N THR A 164 1.06 13.62 -0.45
CA THR A 164 0.03 12.70 0.07
C THR A 164 -0.32 12.94 1.53
N PHE A 165 0.60 13.52 2.33
CA PHE A 165 0.45 13.71 3.77
C PHE A 165 0.79 15.13 4.22
N PRO A 166 0.14 15.68 5.28
CA PRO A 166 -1.16 15.22 5.82
C PRO A 166 -2.32 15.61 4.89
N ALA A 167 -3.37 14.78 4.83
CA ALA A 167 -4.44 14.89 3.84
C ALA A 167 -5.14 16.27 3.77
N PRO A 168 -5.39 17.01 4.87
CA PRO A 168 -6.06 18.31 4.79
C PRO A 168 -5.24 19.38 4.04
N ALA A 169 -3.91 19.36 4.23
CA ALA A 169 -2.98 20.30 3.61
C ALA A 169 -1.62 19.61 3.37
N PRO A 170 -1.50 18.81 2.30
CA PRO A 170 -0.33 17.96 2.10
C PRO A 170 0.94 18.75 1.86
N THR A 171 2.00 18.33 2.53
CA THR A 171 3.35 18.90 2.46
C THR A 171 4.43 17.86 2.25
N GLU A 172 4.09 16.57 2.37
CA GLU A 172 5.01 15.44 2.30
C GLU A 172 4.55 14.42 1.27
N THR A 173 5.52 13.78 0.62
CA THR A 173 5.32 12.65 -0.31
C THR A 173 5.99 11.43 0.30
N ILE A 174 5.21 10.58 0.95
CA ILE A 174 5.69 9.38 1.65
C ILE A 174 5.01 8.09 1.17
N ASP A 175 3.96 8.24 0.37
CA ASP A 175 3.23 7.12 -0.25
C ASP A 175 3.65 6.96 -1.71
N TYR A 176 3.87 5.73 -2.13
CA TYR A 176 4.36 5.43 -3.47
C TYR A 176 3.67 4.21 -4.09
N ILE A 177 3.58 4.23 -5.41
CA ILE A 177 3.40 3.05 -6.24
C ILE A 177 4.64 2.94 -7.12
N THR A 178 5.33 1.80 -7.01
CA THR A 178 6.59 1.54 -7.70
C THR A 178 6.54 0.22 -8.45
N ALA A 179 7.46 0.02 -9.38
CA ALA A 179 7.60 -1.24 -10.09
C ALA A 179 9.06 -1.64 -10.25
N LEU A 180 9.35 -2.93 -10.16
CA LEU A 180 10.68 -3.48 -10.39
C LEU A 180 11.06 -3.27 -11.87
N LYS A 181 12.11 -2.50 -12.15
CA LYS A 181 12.51 -2.05 -13.50
C LYS A 181 12.70 -3.20 -14.49
N GLN A 182 13.37 -4.26 -14.06
CA GLN A 182 13.67 -5.39 -14.94
C GLN A 182 12.43 -6.13 -15.47
N ASN A 183 11.29 -6.01 -14.78
CA ASN A 183 10.07 -6.76 -15.06
C ASN A 183 8.94 -5.91 -15.65
N MET A 184 9.18 -4.61 -15.93
CA MET A 184 8.16 -3.67 -16.41
C MET A 184 7.79 -3.80 -17.89
N LYS A 185 8.32 -4.79 -18.60
CA LYS A 185 8.01 -5.00 -20.01
C LYS A 185 6.52 -5.26 -20.21
N GLY A 186 5.90 -4.50 -21.12
CA GLY A 186 4.48 -4.67 -21.46
C GLY A 186 3.51 -3.77 -20.67
N PHE A 187 3.99 -2.93 -19.74
CA PHE A 187 3.16 -1.95 -19.06
C PHE A 187 3.58 -0.52 -19.38
N THR A 188 2.60 0.36 -19.51
CA THR A 188 2.81 1.80 -19.71
C THR A 188 1.94 2.57 -18.73
N VAL A 189 2.52 3.53 -18.02
CA VAL A 189 1.75 4.46 -17.16
C VAL A 189 1.01 5.43 -18.04
N THR A 190 -0.32 5.47 -17.94
CA THR A 190 -1.17 6.40 -18.68
C THR A 190 -1.65 7.56 -17.82
N SER A 191 -1.70 7.37 -16.49
CA SER A 191 -2.09 8.41 -15.54
C SER A 191 -1.49 8.10 -14.16
N ALA A 192 -1.09 9.15 -13.45
CA ALA A 192 -0.71 9.12 -12.04
C ALA A 192 -1.25 10.39 -11.35
N GLN A 193 -1.94 10.22 -10.23
CA GLN A 193 -2.53 11.35 -9.51
C GLN A 193 -2.72 11.05 -8.02
N VAL A 194 -2.72 12.11 -7.21
CA VAL A 194 -3.19 12.11 -5.83
C VAL A 194 -4.62 12.64 -5.80
N VAL A 195 -5.54 11.86 -5.24
CA VAL A 195 -6.95 12.23 -5.13
C VAL A 195 -7.13 13.26 -4.03
N ASN A 196 -7.83 14.35 -4.32
CA ASN A 196 -8.13 15.38 -3.32
C ASN A 196 -9.24 14.92 -2.36
N GLU A 197 -8.88 14.04 -1.43
CA GLU A 197 -9.75 13.54 -0.36
C GLU A 197 -9.13 13.89 1.01
N PRO A 198 -9.61 14.96 1.67
CA PRO A 198 -8.96 15.47 2.88
C PRO A 198 -9.47 14.85 4.18
N VAL A 199 -10.47 13.95 4.16
CA VAL A 199 -11.20 13.53 5.37
C VAL A 199 -11.18 12.03 5.62
N ALA A 200 -11.23 11.21 4.56
CA ALA A 200 -11.36 9.75 4.69
C ALA A 200 -10.19 9.09 5.44
N SER A 201 -9.00 9.65 5.31
CA SER A 201 -7.76 9.24 5.97
C SER A 201 -6.91 10.48 6.25
N ASP A 202 -5.85 10.35 7.02
CA ASP A 202 -4.79 11.35 7.18
C ASP A 202 -3.80 11.36 6.02
N HIS A 203 -3.83 10.34 5.15
CA HIS A 203 -3.15 10.33 3.86
C HIS A 203 -4.16 10.47 2.71
N ARG A 204 -3.77 11.16 1.64
CA ARG A 204 -4.56 11.23 0.41
C ARG A 204 -4.37 9.97 -0.44
N PRO A 205 -5.44 9.46 -1.08
CA PRO A 205 -5.32 8.31 -1.97
C PRO A 205 -4.44 8.63 -3.19
N LEU A 206 -3.57 7.69 -3.52
CA LEU A 206 -2.67 7.72 -4.67
C LEU A 206 -3.14 6.73 -5.72
N VAL A 207 -3.25 7.16 -6.98
CA VAL A 207 -3.77 6.34 -8.09
C VAL A 207 -2.79 6.35 -9.27
N VAL A 208 -2.50 5.16 -9.79
CA VAL A 208 -1.76 4.99 -11.04
C VAL A 208 -2.57 4.10 -11.97
N VAL A 209 -2.72 4.54 -13.21
CA VAL A 209 -3.36 3.76 -14.28
C VAL A 209 -2.29 3.22 -15.20
N LEU A 210 -2.33 1.90 -15.42
CA LEU A 210 -1.40 1.18 -16.27
C LEU A 210 -2.14 0.53 -17.43
N GLU A 211 -1.61 0.64 -18.64
CA GLU A 211 -2.02 -0.15 -19.79
C GLU A 211 -1.04 -1.30 -20.02
N GLN A 212 -1.57 -2.49 -20.22
CA GLN A 212 -0.82 -3.66 -20.66
C GLN A 212 -0.85 -3.71 -22.18
N LYS A 213 0.32 -3.79 -22.83
CA LYS A 213 0.48 -3.95 -24.29
C LYS A 213 0.50 -5.40 -24.69
#